data_12f5d01b194b48796d8851ca5b02ad18
#
_entry.id   12f5d01b194b48796d8851ca5b02ad18
#
_cell.length_a   1.000
_cell.length_b   1.000
_cell.length_c   1.000
_cell.angle_alpha   90.00
_cell.angle_beta   90.00
_cell.angle_gamma   90.00
#
_symmetry.space_group_name_H-M   'P 1'
#
loop_
_entity.id
_entity.type
_entity.pdbx_description
1 polymer ?
#
loop_
_entity_poly.entity_id
_entity_poly.type
_entity_poly.pdbx_seq_one_letter_code
_entity_poly.pdbx_strand_id
1 'polypeptide(L)'
;MAFTISIGTFTGENELVDKDGKISWEANGVTAQMVNTDILNPVLKVSSGRSDCNYVKIADFGNRYYFIESVEAVAGGHCLLRCHVDVLYTYKDSIKGLTCLVSRNEFQENPYLVDPLVPIEKQFVVYSYIIHYLF
;
A
#
# COMPACT_ATOMS: atom_id res chain seq x y z
N MET A 1 -1.59 -5.85 -26.26
CA MET A 1 -2.65 -4.81 -26.22
C MET A 1 -2.00 -3.54 -25.67
N ALA A 2 -2.14 -2.42 -26.36
CA ALA A 2 -1.57 -1.15 -25.90
C ALA A 2 -2.66 -0.36 -25.18
N PHE A 3 -2.31 0.27 -24.08
CA PHE A 3 -3.18 1.10 -23.25
C PHE A 3 -2.43 2.32 -22.74
N THR A 4 -3.16 3.25 -22.16
CA THR A 4 -2.57 4.50 -21.67
C THR A 4 -2.44 4.49 -20.15
N ILE A 5 -1.29 5.00 -19.69
CA ILE A 5 -0.99 5.12 -18.26
C ILE A 5 -0.62 6.56 -17.91
N SER A 6 -0.81 6.90 -16.64
CA SER A 6 -0.24 8.11 -16.06
C SER A 6 0.91 7.71 -15.16
N ILE A 7 2.05 8.39 -15.29
CA ILE A 7 3.27 8.13 -14.52
C ILE A 7 3.57 9.36 -13.67
N GLY A 8 3.96 9.14 -12.44
CA GLY A 8 4.27 10.20 -11.50
C GLY A 8 5.21 9.77 -10.39
N THR A 9 5.49 10.71 -9.51
CA THR A 9 6.32 10.52 -8.34
C THR A 9 5.47 10.67 -7.09
N PHE A 10 5.49 9.66 -6.24
CA PHE A 10 4.87 9.66 -4.93
C PHE A 10 5.92 9.95 -3.86
N THR A 11 5.61 10.90 -2.99
CA THR A 11 6.45 11.30 -1.86
C THR A 11 5.66 11.14 -0.57
N GLY A 12 5.86 10.04 0.12
CA GLY A 12 5.15 9.74 1.37
C GLY A 12 5.39 8.32 1.84
N GLU A 13 4.71 7.95 2.90
CA GLU A 13 4.73 6.59 3.43
C GLU A 13 3.82 5.68 2.60
N ASN A 14 4.31 4.50 2.22
CA ASN A 14 3.58 3.56 1.38
C ASN A 14 2.26 3.08 2.00
N GLU A 15 2.20 3.09 3.33
CA GLU A 15 1.06 2.62 4.13
C GLU A 15 -0.09 3.63 4.23
N LEU A 16 0.03 4.82 3.65
CA LEU A 16 -1.04 5.79 3.65
C LEU A 16 -2.20 5.32 2.79
N VAL A 17 -3.41 5.34 3.37
CA VAL A 17 -4.65 5.08 2.64
C VAL A 17 -4.98 6.25 1.70
N ASP A 18 -4.76 7.48 2.16
CA ASP A 18 -4.99 8.68 1.37
C ASP A 18 -3.68 9.30 0.92
N LYS A 19 -3.44 9.25 -0.38
CA LYS A 19 -2.24 9.79 -1.03
C LYS A 19 -2.53 11.06 -1.85
N ASP A 20 -3.75 11.62 -1.70
CA ASP A 20 -4.12 12.85 -2.39
C ASP A 20 -3.14 13.98 -2.06
N GLY A 21 -2.69 14.69 -3.09
CA GLY A 21 -1.71 15.78 -2.94
C GLY A 21 -0.25 15.37 -2.71
N LYS A 22 0.02 14.07 -2.54
CA LYS A 22 1.39 13.54 -2.39
C LYS A 22 1.93 12.88 -3.66
N ILE A 23 1.10 12.79 -4.70
CA ILE A 23 1.48 12.24 -6.00
C ILE A 23 1.64 13.42 -6.97
N SER A 24 2.83 13.59 -7.51
CA SER A 24 3.10 14.53 -8.61
C SER A 24 3.04 13.78 -9.92
N TRP A 25 2.01 14.04 -10.73
CA TRP A 25 1.86 13.43 -12.03
C TRP A 25 2.74 14.15 -13.05
N GLU A 26 3.72 13.46 -13.62
CA GLU A 26 4.68 14.04 -14.56
C GLU A 26 4.24 13.84 -16.00
N ALA A 27 3.61 12.72 -16.33
CA ALA A 27 3.08 12.44 -17.66
C ALA A 27 1.77 11.67 -17.60
N ASN A 28 0.82 12.15 -18.39
CA ASN A 28 -0.46 11.51 -18.63
C ASN A 28 -0.53 11.02 -20.08
N GLY A 29 -1.21 9.88 -20.29
CA GLY A 29 -1.42 9.36 -21.64
C GLY A 29 -0.17 8.69 -22.24
N VAL A 30 0.74 8.19 -21.43
CA VAL A 30 1.89 7.42 -21.90
C VAL A 30 1.42 6.07 -22.42
N THR A 31 1.81 5.72 -23.64
CA THR A 31 1.48 4.40 -24.20
C THR A 31 2.31 3.31 -23.56
N ALA A 32 1.62 2.31 -23.01
CA ALA A 32 2.23 1.15 -22.41
C ALA A 32 1.69 -0.15 -23.01
N GLN A 33 2.51 -1.18 -22.97
CA GLN A 33 2.13 -2.55 -23.31
C GLN A 33 2.41 -3.45 -22.12
N MET A 34 1.46 -4.31 -21.79
CA MET A 34 1.65 -5.33 -20.76
C MET A 34 2.45 -6.49 -21.31
N VAL A 35 3.48 -6.90 -20.58
CA VAL A 35 4.38 -8.00 -20.96
C VAL A 35 3.92 -9.32 -20.35
N ASN A 36 3.39 -9.24 -19.11
CA ASN A 36 2.80 -10.38 -18.41
C ASN A 36 1.27 -10.28 -18.38
N THR A 37 0.60 -11.25 -17.77
CA THR A 37 -0.86 -11.29 -17.62
C THR A 37 -1.33 -11.02 -16.20
N ASP A 38 -0.42 -10.72 -15.27
CA ASP A 38 -0.75 -10.47 -13.86
C ASP A 38 -1.16 -9.01 -13.67
N ILE A 39 -2.41 -8.79 -13.28
CA ILE A 39 -2.97 -7.47 -13.03
C ILE A 39 -2.50 -6.90 -11.68
N LEU A 40 -2.12 -7.73 -10.73
CA LEU A 40 -1.65 -7.29 -9.41
C LEU A 40 -0.19 -6.84 -9.45
N ASN A 41 0.62 -7.54 -10.26
CA ASN A 41 2.04 -7.23 -10.45
C ASN A 41 2.35 -7.10 -11.95
N PRO A 42 1.83 -6.07 -12.62
CA PRO A 42 2.02 -5.93 -14.05
C PRO A 42 3.45 -5.54 -14.39
N VAL A 43 3.97 -6.12 -15.48
CA VAL A 43 5.20 -5.68 -16.11
C VAL A 43 4.83 -4.90 -17.35
N LEU A 44 5.16 -3.62 -17.36
CA LEU A 44 4.77 -2.68 -18.40
C LEU A 44 5.98 -2.31 -19.27
N LYS A 45 5.83 -2.41 -20.58
CA LYS A 45 6.78 -1.87 -21.54
C LYS A 45 6.31 -0.49 -21.97
N VAL A 46 7.14 0.53 -21.74
CA VAL A 46 6.87 1.92 -22.11
C VAL A 46 7.94 2.44 -23.06
N SER A 47 7.56 3.39 -23.91
CA SER A 47 8.43 3.91 -24.98
C SER A 47 9.33 5.06 -24.57
N SER A 48 9.31 5.48 -23.28
CA SER A 48 10.18 6.56 -22.79
C SER A 48 10.81 6.16 -21.47
N GLY A 49 12.13 6.29 -21.40
CA GLY A 49 12.89 6.06 -20.18
C GLY A 49 12.59 7.15 -19.14
N ARG A 50 11.81 6.80 -18.14
CA ARG A 50 11.57 7.64 -16.97
C ARG A 50 12.04 6.86 -15.75
N SER A 51 13.30 7.07 -15.40
CA SER A 51 13.95 6.42 -14.26
C SER A 51 13.53 7.01 -12.92
N ASP A 52 12.96 8.22 -12.94
CA ASP A 52 12.72 9.01 -11.73
C ASP A 52 11.31 8.84 -11.16
N CYS A 53 10.44 8.13 -11.88
CA CYS A 53 9.07 7.88 -11.46
C CYS A 53 8.96 6.61 -10.63
N ASN A 54 8.17 6.66 -9.57
CA ASN A 54 7.93 5.52 -8.68
C ASN A 54 6.46 5.12 -8.57
N TYR A 55 5.57 5.80 -9.32
CA TYR A 55 4.12 5.59 -9.20
C TYR A 55 3.42 5.61 -10.56
N VAL A 56 2.45 4.72 -10.75
CA VAL A 56 1.69 4.59 -12.00
C VAL A 56 0.20 4.47 -11.71
N LYS A 57 -0.62 5.11 -12.54
CA LYS A 57 -2.07 4.89 -12.60
C LYS A 57 -2.42 4.25 -13.93
N ILE A 58 -3.22 3.19 -13.89
CA ILE A 58 -3.74 2.48 -15.07
C ILE A 58 -5.26 2.58 -15.06
N ALA A 59 -5.82 3.38 -15.98
CA ALA A 59 -7.25 3.58 -16.08
C ALA A 59 -7.96 2.32 -16.58
N ASP A 60 -7.37 1.62 -17.53
CA ASP A 60 -7.96 0.42 -18.16
C ASP A 60 -8.11 -0.77 -17.19
N PHE A 61 -7.40 -0.75 -16.05
CA PHE A 61 -7.53 -1.75 -15.01
C PHE A 61 -8.47 -1.30 -13.87
N GLY A 62 -9.48 -0.50 -14.17
CA GLY A 62 -10.43 0.00 -13.18
C GLY A 62 -9.87 1.12 -12.31
N ASN A 63 -9.05 2.01 -12.88
CA ASN A 63 -8.39 3.11 -12.18
C ASN A 63 -7.49 2.66 -11.02
N ARG A 64 -6.76 1.57 -11.21
CA ARG A 64 -5.84 1.07 -10.19
C ARG A 64 -4.54 1.84 -10.18
N TYR A 65 -3.97 1.91 -8.98
CA TYR A 65 -2.70 2.55 -8.70
C TYR A 65 -1.64 1.51 -8.36
N TYR A 66 -0.40 1.79 -8.77
CA TYR A 66 0.72 0.86 -8.64
C TYR A 66 1.98 1.59 -8.21
N PHE A 67 2.76 0.96 -7.34
CA PHE A 67 4.14 1.32 -7.09
C PHE A 67 5.03 0.74 -8.18
N ILE A 68 6.05 1.48 -8.61
CA ILE A 68 7.11 0.97 -9.48
C ILE A 68 8.22 0.43 -8.59
N GLU A 69 8.46 -0.87 -8.64
CA GLU A 69 9.51 -1.53 -7.86
C GLU A 69 10.87 -1.44 -8.55
N SER A 70 10.88 -1.58 -9.88
CA SER A 70 12.10 -1.49 -10.66
C SER A 70 11.83 -0.99 -12.06
N VAL A 71 12.84 -0.30 -12.62
CA VAL A 71 12.86 0.19 -13.98
C VAL A 71 14.06 -0.43 -14.70
N GLU A 72 13.81 -1.19 -15.74
CA GLU A 72 14.85 -1.83 -16.54
C GLU A 72 14.87 -1.20 -17.94
N ALA A 73 16.03 -0.70 -18.38
CA ALA A 73 16.20 -0.20 -19.72
C ALA A 73 16.32 -1.37 -20.73
N VAL A 74 15.57 -1.29 -21.81
CA VAL A 74 15.56 -2.29 -22.88
C VAL A 74 16.00 -1.66 -24.18
N ALA A 75 16.61 -2.45 -25.07
CA ALA A 75 17.04 -1.99 -26.39
C ALA A 75 15.88 -1.33 -27.16
N GLY A 76 16.22 -0.28 -27.93
CA GLY A 76 15.23 0.48 -28.70
C GLY A 76 14.58 1.66 -27.97
N GLY A 77 15.18 2.11 -26.86
CA GLY A 77 14.66 3.27 -26.09
C GLY A 77 13.41 2.97 -25.28
N HIS A 78 13.16 1.70 -25.01
CA HIS A 78 12.05 1.26 -24.16
C HIS A 78 12.51 0.98 -22.73
N CYS A 79 11.58 1.08 -21.79
CA CYS A 79 11.77 0.67 -20.41
C CYS A 79 10.74 -0.38 -20.00
N LEU A 80 11.15 -1.33 -19.19
CA LEU A 80 10.27 -2.23 -18.47
C LEU A 80 10.08 -1.72 -17.05
N LEU A 81 8.85 -1.48 -16.69
CA LEU A 81 8.43 -1.10 -15.34
C LEU A 81 7.84 -2.32 -14.66
N ARG A 82 8.43 -2.78 -13.59
CA ARG A 82 7.85 -3.80 -12.72
C ARG A 82 7.04 -3.09 -11.66
N CYS A 83 5.76 -3.37 -11.64
CA CYS A 83 4.82 -2.67 -10.79
C CYS A 83 4.14 -3.62 -9.81
N HIS A 84 3.78 -3.09 -8.65
CA HIS A 84 2.98 -3.77 -7.64
C HIS A 84 1.77 -2.91 -7.27
N VAL A 85 0.58 -3.53 -7.14
CA VAL A 85 -0.65 -2.79 -6.88
C VAL A 85 -0.64 -2.09 -5.52
N ASP A 86 -1.02 -0.83 -5.50
CA ASP A 86 -1.33 -0.10 -4.27
C ASP A 86 -2.80 -0.32 -3.90
N VAL A 87 -3.04 -1.31 -3.09
CA VAL A 87 -4.37 -1.71 -2.65
C VAL A 87 -5.02 -0.62 -1.79
N LEU A 88 -4.25 0.02 -0.92
CA LEU A 88 -4.77 1.01 0.03
C LEU A 88 -5.33 2.24 -0.69
N TYR A 89 -4.58 2.79 -1.64
CA TYR A 89 -5.03 3.95 -2.37
C TYR A 89 -6.05 3.61 -3.45
N THR A 90 -5.93 2.45 -4.09
CA THR A 90 -6.91 1.98 -5.10
C THR A 90 -8.31 1.83 -4.50
N TYR A 91 -8.41 1.33 -3.27
CA TYR A 91 -9.69 1.08 -2.59
C TYR A 91 -9.95 2.05 -1.43
N LYS A 92 -9.33 3.23 -1.43
CA LYS A 92 -9.42 4.21 -0.34
C LYS A 92 -10.86 4.55 0.06
N ASP A 93 -11.74 4.74 -0.90
CA ASP A 93 -13.14 5.13 -0.65
C ASP A 93 -13.92 3.98 0.00
N SER A 94 -13.69 2.76 -0.46
CA SER A 94 -14.26 1.57 0.16
C SER A 94 -13.76 1.37 1.58
N ILE A 95 -12.44 1.55 1.81
CA ILE A 95 -11.83 1.42 3.13
C ILE A 95 -12.36 2.49 4.09
N LYS A 96 -12.45 3.75 3.64
CA LYS A 96 -13.00 4.86 4.45
C LYS A 96 -14.49 4.70 4.75
N GLY A 97 -15.23 3.98 3.92
CA GLY A 97 -16.65 3.67 4.11
C GLY A 97 -16.92 2.50 5.06
N LEU A 98 -15.90 1.75 5.48
CA LEU A 98 -16.07 0.64 6.41
C LEU A 98 -16.39 1.14 7.82
N THR A 99 -17.39 0.52 8.43
CA THR A 99 -17.66 0.75 9.86
C THR A 99 -16.66 -0.05 10.68
N CYS A 100 -15.91 0.62 11.53
CA CYS A 100 -14.96 -0.02 12.43
C CYS A 100 -15.19 0.45 13.88
N LEU A 101 -14.91 -0.44 14.81
CA LEU A 101 -14.84 -0.11 16.22
C LEU A 101 -13.41 0.32 16.54
N VAL A 102 -13.26 1.59 16.94
CA VAL A 102 -11.96 2.12 17.36
C VAL A 102 -11.99 2.33 18.85
N SER A 103 -11.07 1.68 19.56
CA SER A 103 -10.87 1.90 20.99
C SER A 103 -9.44 2.31 21.24
N ARG A 104 -9.29 3.28 22.15
CA ARG A 104 -7.98 3.78 22.58
C ARG A 104 -7.75 3.36 24.03
N ASN A 105 -6.58 2.84 24.29
CA ASN A 105 -6.18 2.46 25.62
C ASN A 105 -5.07 3.38 26.15
N GLU A 106 -5.16 3.75 27.41
CA GLU A 106 -4.14 4.53 28.09
C GLU A 106 -2.92 3.66 28.48
N PHE A 107 -3.17 2.37 28.65
CA PHE A 107 -2.15 1.39 29.00
C PHE A 107 -1.91 0.41 27.85
N GLN A 108 -0.70 -0.09 27.74
CA GLN A 108 -0.28 -1.02 26.69
C GLN A 108 -1.04 -2.35 26.71
N GLU A 109 -1.56 -2.75 27.86
CA GLU A 109 -2.42 -3.92 28.04
C GLU A 109 -3.72 -3.55 28.75
N ASN A 110 -4.84 -3.77 28.07
CA ASN A 110 -6.16 -3.63 28.67
C ASN A 110 -6.88 -4.98 28.66
N PRO A 111 -7.09 -5.62 29.81
CA PRO A 111 -7.73 -6.91 29.88
C PRO A 111 -9.23 -6.88 29.50
N TYR A 112 -9.83 -5.69 29.40
CA TYR A 112 -11.24 -5.51 29.01
C TYR A 112 -11.43 -5.25 27.52
N LEU A 113 -10.36 -5.04 26.77
CA LEU A 113 -10.39 -4.89 25.33
C LEU A 113 -10.27 -6.28 24.69
N VAL A 114 -11.39 -6.91 24.44
CA VAL A 114 -11.44 -8.23 23.81
C VAL A 114 -11.92 -8.04 22.38
N ASP A 115 -11.07 -8.34 21.42
CA ASP A 115 -11.47 -8.48 20.02
C ASP A 115 -11.87 -9.95 19.78
N PRO A 116 -13.15 -10.23 19.50
CA PRO A 116 -13.60 -11.61 19.26
C PRO A 116 -13.01 -12.24 18.00
N LEU A 117 -12.48 -11.42 17.07
CA LEU A 117 -11.86 -11.89 15.82
C LEU A 117 -10.37 -12.20 15.99
N VAL A 118 -9.75 -11.69 17.04
CA VAL A 118 -8.34 -11.96 17.35
C VAL A 118 -8.27 -12.64 18.71
N PRO A 119 -8.21 -13.98 18.77
CA PRO A 119 -8.07 -14.69 20.04
C PRO A 119 -6.70 -14.37 20.65
N ILE A 120 -6.69 -13.54 21.67
CA ILE A 120 -5.51 -13.27 22.47
C ILE A 120 -5.41 -14.38 23.52
N GLU A 121 -4.33 -15.16 23.53
CA GLU A 121 -4.03 -16.05 24.66
C GLU A 121 -3.83 -15.19 25.89
N LYS A 122 -4.77 -15.33 26.85
CA LYS A 122 -4.68 -14.65 28.12
C LYS A 122 -3.55 -15.28 28.95
N GLN A 123 -2.39 -14.69 28.95
CA GLN A 123 -1.36 -15.02 29.94
C GLN A 123 -1.71 -14.31 31.25
N PHE A 124 -2.18 -15.08 32.21
CA PHE A 124 -2.35 -14.58 33.58
C PHE A 124 -1.01 -14.62 34.29
N VAL A 125 -0.44 -13.45 34.56
CA VAL A 125 0.72 -13.35 35.46
C VAL A 125 0.18 -13.08 36.85
N VAL A 126 0.27 -14.08 37.73
CA VAL A 126 -0.13 -13.95 39.14
C VAL A 126 1.07 -13.44 39.92
N TYR A 127 1.00 -12.21 40.40
CA TYR A 127 1.99 -11.69 41.35
C TYR A 127 1.49 -11.98 42.77
N SER A 128 2.22 -12.81 43.54
CA SER A 128 2.01 -13.01 44.95
C SER A 128 2.99 -12.13 45.73
N TYR A 129 2.47 -11.20 46.54
CA TYR A 129 3.25 -10.39 47.43
C TYR A 129 3.22 -11.00 48.82
N ILE A 130 4.37 -11.38 49.38
CA ILE A 130 4.48 -11.77 50.76
C ILE A 130 4.79 -10.50 51.56
N ILE A 131 3.80 -10.03 52.32
CA ILE A 131 3.99 -8.91 53.23
C ILE A 131 4.54 -9.49 54.52
N HIS A 132 5.83 -9.24 54.79
CA HIS A 132 6.40 -9.53 56.11
C HIS A 132 6.09 -8.37 57.04
N TYR A 133 5.22 -8.61 58.00
CA TYR A 133 5.05 -7.73 59.15
C TYR A 133 6.19 -8.01 60.12
N LEU A 134 7.11 -7.08 60.24
CA LEU A 134 8.08 -7.02 61.30
C LEU A 134 7.40 -6.35 62.51
N PHE A 135 7.09 -7.17 63.50
CA PHE A 135 6.71 -6.68 64.79
C PHE A 135 7.91 -6.48 65.67
#